data_2796d5367f2b7a11df85eb0253ae1ebe
#
_entry.id   2796d5367f2b7a11df85eb0253ae1ebe
#
_cell.length_a   1.000
_cell.length_b   1.000
_cell.length_c   1.000
_cell.angle_alpha   90.00
_cell.angle_beta   90.00
_cell.angle_gamma   90.00
#
_symmetry.space_group_name_H-M   'P 1'
#
loop_
_entity.id
_entity.type
_entity.pdbx_description
1 polymer ?
#
loop_
_entity_poly.entity_id
_entity_poly.type
_entity_poly.pdbx_seq_one_letter_code
_entity_poly.pdbx_strand_id
1 'polypeptide(L)'
;YPRYMKLWMNHGYSEGWAFYSESLYPYKDDHYYFYKLEYDILRTLRSIIDTGIHYFGWDYEKCFQYMKENSSLTDEIIHKELIRYLCLPGQALSYKIGGTIFLYLRKLCIDKGYTLKQFHKLVLSLGPCYLEDLVSNVHNLLEIS
;
A
#
# COMPACT_ATOMS: atom_id res chain seq x y z
N TYR A 1 18.33 -15.34 -1.44
CA TYR A 1 17.22 -15.25 -2.41
C TYR A 1 17.63 -15.84 -3.75
N PRO A 2 16.74 -16.55 -4.46
CA PRO A 2 16.98 -16.96 -5.84
C PRO A 2 17.31 -15.76 -6.71
N ARG A 3 18.17 -15.97 -7.73
CA ARG A 3 18.70 -14.88 -8.55
C ARG A 3 17.59 -14.04 -9.24
N TYR A 4 16.48 -14.67 -9.63
CA TYR A 4 15.34 -14.00 -10.26
C TYR A 4 14.61 -13.05 -9.30
N MET A 5 14.57 -13.32 -7.99
CA MET A 5 13.95 -12.43 -7.00
C MET A 5 14.71 -11.10 -6.84
N LYS A 6 15.99 -11.05 -7.22
CA LYS A 6 16.76 -9.80 -7.22
C LYS A 6 16.35 -8.85 -8.34
N LEU A 7 15.72 -9.39 -9.38
CA LEU A 7 15.27 -8.64 -10.56
C LEU A 7 13.75 -8.46 -10.57
N TRP A 8 13.03 -9.13 -9.68
CA TRP A 8 11.58 -9.08 -9.60
C TRP A 8 11.16 -7.93 -8.70
N MET A 9 10.51 -6.95 -9.29
CA MET A 9 9.85 -5.88 -8.54
C MET A 9 8.34 -6.19 -8.44
N ASN A 10 7.90 -6.62 -7.25
CA ASN A 10 6.48 -6.68 -6.94
C ASN A 10 6.08 -5.38 -6.25
N HIS A 11 5.33 -4.52 -6.96
CA HIS A 11 4.92 -3.23 -6.42
C HIS A 11 4.07 -3.37 -5.16
N GLY A 12 3.16 -4.34 -5.10
CA GLY A 12 2.33 -4.58 -3.92
C GLY A 12 3.17 -4.87 -2.68
N TYR A 13 4.22 -5.69 -2.81
CA TYR A 13 5.13 -5.98 -1.71
C TYR A 13 6.00 -4.76 -1.36
N SER A 14 6.69 -4.18 -2.36
CA SER A 14 7.68 -3.13 -2.12
C SER A 14 7.05 -1.84 -1.60
N GLU A 15 5.99 -1.37 -2.27
CA GLU A 15 5.27 -0.16 -1.86
C GLU A 15 4.44 -0.40 -0.60
N GLY A 16 3.89 -1.61 -0.45
CA GLY A 16 3.19 -2.01 0.76
C GLY A 16 4.09 -2.03 1.98
N TRP A 17 5.30 -2.58 1.84
CA TRP A 17 6.32 -2.53 2.90
C TRP A 17 6.73 -1.10 3.23
N ALA A 18 6.98 -0.26 2.20
CA ALA A 18 7.34 1.13 2.40
C ALA A 18 6.24 1.89 3.17
N PHE A 19 4.98 1.75 2.74
CA PHE A 19 3.84 2.37 3.42
C PHE A 19 3.66 1.85 4.86
N TYR A 20 3.78 0.54 5.07
CA TYR A 20 3.76 -0.05 6.41
C TYR A 20 4.87 0.54 7.29
N SER A 21 6.10 0.68 6.75
CA SER A 21 7.26 1.17 7.49
C SER A 21 7.09 2.60 7.99
N GLU A 22 6.35 3.45 7.28
CA GLU A 22 5.99 4.79 7.75
C GLU A 22 5.24 4.75 9.07
N SER A 23 4.42 3.70 9.31
CA SER A 23 3.68 3.53 10.56
C SER A 23 4.56 3.23 11.79
N LEU A 24 5.82 2.86 11.56
CA LEU A 24 6.78 2.54 12.63
C LEU A 24 7.52 3.79 13.13
N TYR A 25 7.46 4.88 12.37
CA TYR A 25 8.17 6.10 12.71
C TYR A 25 7.42 6.84 13.83
N PRO A 26 8.09 7.18 14.93
CA PRO A 26 7.49 7.99 16.00
C PRO A 26 7.38 9.43 15.54
N TYR A 27 6.17 9.88 15.27
CA TYR A 27 5.92 11.28 14.92
C TYR A 27 6.19 12.19 16.11
N LYS A 28 7.11 13.13 15.94
CA LYS A 28 7.59 13.99 17.01
C LYS A 28 6.72 15.24 17.22
N ASP A 29 5.93 15.61 16.21
CA ASP A 29 5.06 16.78 16.27
C ASP A 29 3.81 16.62 15.38
N ASP A 30 2.85 17.53 15.61
CA ASP A 30 1.56 17.52 14.95
C ASP A 30 1.65 17.79 13.43
N HIS A 31 2.67 18.52 12.98
CA HIS A 31 2.88 18.77 11.55
C HIS A 31 3.19 17.49 10.78
N TYR A 32 4.12 16.68 11.30
CA TYR A 32 4.43 15.39 10.69
C TYR A 32 3.24 14.46 10.70
N TYR A 33 2.45 14.47 11.78
CA TYR A 33 1.25 13.66 11.86
C TYR A 33 0.19 14.10 10.84
N PHE A 34 0.01 15.41 10.67
CA PHE A 34 -0.89 15.97 9.67
C PHE A 34 -0.50 15.54 8.25
N TYR A 35 0.76 15.71 7.85
CA TYR A 35 1.24 15.27 6.53
C TYR A 35 1.06 13.77 6.32
N LYS A 36 1.28 12.96 7.35
CA LYS A 36 1.00 11.52 7.26
C LYS A 36 -0.47 11.27 6.91
N LEU A 37 -1.40 11.94 7.57
CA LEU A 37 -2.82 11.78 7.29
C LEU A 37 -3.17 12.22 5.86
N GLU A 38 -2.62 13.31 5.36
CA GLU A 38 -2.80 13.75 3.97
C GLU A 38 -2.30 12.69 2.98
N TYR A 39 -1.12 12.12 3.22
CA TYR A 39 -0.61 11.03 2.39
C TYR A 39 -1.44 9.75 2.49
N ASP A 40 -1.99 9.42 3.65
CA ASP A 40 -2.90 8.29 3.82
C ASP A 40 -4.20 8.48 3.03
N ILE A 41 -4.75 9.69 3.05
CA ILE A 41 -5.91 10.08 2.25
C ILE A 41 -5.58 9.95 0.76
N LEU A 42 -4.47 10.52 0.31
CA LEU A 42 -4.05 10.44 -1.09
C LEU A 42 -3.90 8.98 -1.57
N ARG A 43 -3.28 8.11 -0.78
CA ARG A 43 -3.14 6.69 -1.14
C ARG A 43 -4.48 5.96 -1.18
N THR A 44 -5.42 6.36 -0.33
CA THR A 44 -6.79 5.83 -0.39
C THR A 44 -7.51 6.31 -1.65
N LEU A 45 -7.41 7.61 -1.98
CA LEU A 45 -7.97 8.18 -3.19
C LEU A 45 -7.40 7.52 -4.45
N ARG A 46 -6.09 7.28 -4.49
CA ARG A 46 -5.42 6.54 -5.58
C ARG A 46 -6.10 5.20 -5.84
N SER A 47 -6.39 4.44 -4.79
CA SER A 47 -7.05 3.14 -4.90
C SER A 47 -8.47 3.26 -5.42
N ILE A 48 -9.23 4.25 -4.95
CA ILE A 48 -10.61 4.50 -5.38
C ILE A 48 -10.64 4.91 -6.85
N ILE A 49 -9.79 5.84 -7.25
CA ILE A 49 -9.77 6.37 -8.62
C ILE A 49 -9.29 5.32 -9.61
N ASP A 50 -8.22 4.60 -9.30
CA ASP A 50 -7.72 3.53 -10.18
C ASP A 50 -8.80 2.46 -10.41
N THR A 51 -9.45 1.99 -9.36
CA THR A 51 -10.58 1.07 -9.46
C THR A 51 -11.77 1.72 -10.19
N GLY A 52 -12.04 2.99 -9.93
CA GLY A 52 -13.07 3.77 -10.61
C GLY A 52 -12.88 3.77 -12.12
N ILE A 53 -11.67 4.08 -12.59
CA ILE A 53 -11.33 4.12 -14.01
C ILE A 53 -11.41 2.72 -14.62
N HIS A 54 -10.66 1.76 -14.08
CA HIS A 54 -10.39 0.50 -14.77
C HIS A 54 -11.43 -0.59 -14.55
N TYR A 55 -12.20 -0.50 -13.47
CA TYR A 55 -13.25 -1.48 -13.16
C TYR A 55 -14.66 -0.91 -13.35
N PHE A 56 -14.91 0.32 -12.87
CA PHE A 56 -16.23 0.94 -12.94
C PHE A 56 -16.45 1.84 -14.16
N GLY A 57 -15.43 2.07 -15.00
CA GLY A 57 -15.53 2.90 -16.18
C GLY A 57 -15.81 4.38 -15.88
N TRP A 58 -15.28 4.90 -14.78
CA TRP A 58 -15.39 6.33 -14.48
C TRP A 58 -14.66 7.14 -15.54
N ASP A 59 -15.33 8.18 -16.02
CA ASP A 59 -14.71 9.14 -16.93
C ASP A 59 -13.74 10.07 -16.17
N TYR A 60 -12.99 10.82 -16.96
CA TYR A 60 -11.98 11.74 -16.44
C TYR A 60 -12.57 12.80 -15.53
N GLU A 61 -13.70 13.40 -15.93
CA GLU A 61 -14.35 14.49 -15.17
C GLU A 61 -14.80 14.01 -13.80
N LYS A 62 -15.43 12.86 -13.73
CA LYS A 62 -15.84 12.25 -12.46
C LYS A 62 -14.64 11.98 -11.54
N CYS A 63 -13.55 11.45 -12.09
CA CYS A 63 -12.33 11.20 -11.33
C CYS A 63 -11.71 12.50 -10.80
N PHE A 64 -11.65 13.52 -11.66
CA PHE A 64 -11.12 14.83 -11.32
C PHE A 64 -11.93 15.47 -10.18
N GLN A 65 -13.24 15.53 -10.35
CA GLN A 65 -14.13 16.12 -9.35
C GLN A 65 -14.05 15.37 -8.02
N TYR A 66 -14.03 14.04 -8.06
CA TYR A 66 -13.90 13.22 -6.84
C TYR A 66 -12.59 13.52 -6.09
N MET A 67 -11.47 13.63 -6.79
CA MET A 67 -10.18 13.99 -6.15
C MET A 67 -10.21 15.41 -5.59
N LYS A 68 -10.80 16.36 -6.32
CA LYS A 68 -10.90 17.76 -5.91
C LYS A 68 -11.73 17.95 -4.65
N GLU A 69 -12.80 17.19 -4.50
CA GLU A 69 -13.68 17.26 -3.32
C GLU A 69 -13.09 16.57 -2.08
N ASN A 70 -12.17 15.61 -2.28
CA ASN A 70 -11.68 14.76 -1.21
C ASN A 70 -10.17 14.92 -0.90
N SER A 71 -9.52 15.93 -1.47
CA SER A 71 -8.11 16.24 -1.19
C SER A 71 -7.83 17.73 -1.19
N SER A 72 -6.69 18.11 -0.63
CA SER A 72 -6.12 19.46 -0.69
C SER A 72 -5.25 19.71 -1.94
N LEU A 73 -5.23 18.79 -2.90
CA LEU A 73 -4.38 18.86 -4.07
C LEU A 73 -4.81 19.97 -5.02
N THR A 74 -3.83 20.62 -5.66
CA THR A 74 -4.10 21.58 -6.74
C THR A 74 -4.58 20.86 -8.00
N ASP A 75 -5.34 21.54 -8.83
CA ASP A 75 -5.86 21.02 -10.09
C ASP A 75 -4.72 20.44 -10.97
N GLU A 76 -3.57 21.10 -11.00
CA GLU A 76 -2.39 20.62 -11.74
C GLU A 76 -1.86 19.26 -11.22
N ILE A 77 -1.83 19.08 -9.91
CA ILE A 77 -1.39 17.81 -9.31
C ILE A 77 -2.43 16.71 -9.60
N ILE A 78 -3.73 17.03 -9.48
CA ILE A 78 -4.80 16.10 -9.80
C ILE A 78 -4.69 15.62 -11.27
N HIS A 79 -4.49 16.54 -12.22
CA HIS A 79 -4.29 16.19 -13.63
C HIS A 79 -3.11 15.21 -13.82
N LYS A 80 -1.96 15.48 -13.21
CA LYS A 80 -0.77 14.62 -13.30
C LYS A 80 -1.05 13.22 -12.73
N GLU A 81 -1.72 13.15 -11.58
CA GLU A 81 -2.07 11.88 -10.95
C GLU A 81 -3.06 11.07 -11.81
N LEU A 82 -4.09 11.70 -12.37
CA LEU A 82 -5.05 11.02 -13.24
C LEU A 82 -4.41 10.45 -14.50
N ILE A 83 -3.52 11.20 -15.16
CA ILE A 83 -2.75 10.70 -16.30
C ILE A 83 -1.92 9.47 -15.90
N ARG A 84 -1.29 9.51 -14.73
CA ARG A 84 -0.51 8.39 -14.21
C ARG A 84 -1.37 7.15 -14.00
N TYR A 85 -2.58 7.28 -13.43
CA TYR A 85 -3.47 6.13 -13.20
C TYR A 85 -3.98 5.53 -14.52
N LEU A 86 -4.29 6.38 -15.50
CA LEU A 86 -4.67 5.93 -16.83
C LEU A 86 -3.56 5.13 -17.53
N CYS A 87 -2.29 5.55 -17.36
CA CYS A 87 -1.14 4.91 -17.99
C CYS A 87 -0.63 3.66 -17.26
N LEU A 88 -0.90 3.52 -15.96
CA LEU A 88 -0.36 2.47 -15.10
C LEU A 88 -1.48 1.78 -14.30
N PRO A 89 -2.37 1.00 -14.95
CA PRO A 89 -3.47 0.31 -14.28
C PRO A 89 -3.01 -0.55 -13.10
N GLY A 90 -3.65 -0.41 -11.95
CA GLY A 90 -3.39 -1.20 -10.74
C GLY A 90 -2.15 -0.79 -9.93
N GLN A 91 -1.24 0.03 -10.48
CA GLN A 91 -0.04 0.45 -9.74
C GLN A 91 -0.39 1.31 -8.52
N ALA A 92 -1.41 2.14 -8.64
CA ALA A 92 -1.88 3.02 -7.57
C ALA A 92 -2.43 2.24 -6.34
N LEU A 93 -2.94 1.03 -6.55
CA LEU A 93 -3.44 0.15 -5.49
C LEU A 93 -2.33 -0.39 -4.58
N SER A 94 -1.13 -0.52 -5.11
CA SER A 94 0.02 -1.20 -4.46
C SER A 94 0.33 -0.64 -3.07
N TYR A 95 0.21 0.66 -2.89
CA TYR A 95 0.51 1.34 -1.62
C TYR A 95 -0.47 0.95 -0.52
N LYS A 96 -1.76 1.25 -0.71
CA LYS A 96 -2.78 1.07 0.32
C LYS A 96 -3.08 -0.40 0.57
N ILE A 97 -3.27 -1.19 -0.49
CA ILE A 97 -3.55 -2.62 -0.36
C ILE A 97 -2.36 -3.34 0.25
N GLY A 98 -1.15 -3.11 -0.28
CA GLY A 98 0.06 -3.73 0.25
C GLY A 98 0.28 -3.39 1.72
N GLY A 99 0.23 -2.10 2.09
CA GLY A 99 0.38 -1.66 3.47
C GLY A 99 -0.66 -2.24 4.42
N THR A 100 -1.92 -2.33 3.97
CA THR A 100 -3.01 -2.96 4.76
C THR A 100 -2.73 -4.43 5.02
N ILE A 101 -2.19 -5.16 4.04
CA ILE A 101 -1.80 -6.56 4.21
C ILE A 101 -0.66 -6.70 5.22
N PHE A 102 0.39 -5.85 5.14
CA PHE A 102 1.47 -5.89 6.14
C PHE A 102 0.97 -5.57 7.54
N LEU A 103 0.06 -4.62 7.72
CA LEU A 103 -0.57 -4.31 9.01
C LEU A 103 -1.40 -5.48 9.54
N TYR A 104 -2.16 -6.12 8.67
CA TYR A 104 -2.93 -7.32 8.99
C TYR A 104 -2.02 -8.47 9.47
N LEU A 105 -0.99 -8.80 8.70
CA LEU A 105 -0.04 -9.86 9.03
C LEU A 105 0.74 -9.57 10.32
N ARG A 106 1.11 -8.29 10.53
CA ARG A 106 1.71 -7.85 11.80
C ARG A 106 0.78 -8.16 12.96
N LYS A 107 -0.50 -7.76 12.86
CA LYS A 107 -1.47 -8.02 13.92
C LYS A 107 -1.57 -9.51 14.22
N LEU A 108 -1.72 -10.36 13.22
CA LEU A 108 -1.76 -11.81 13.40
C LEU A 108 -0.53 -12.36 14.11
N CYS A 109 0.67 -11.96 13.69
CA CYS A 109 1.90 -12.42 14.32
C CYS A 109 2.00 -11.98 15.80
N ILE A 110 1.65 -10.73 16.09
CA ILE A 110 1.67 -10.21 17.47
C ILE A 110 0.65 -10.95 18.34
N ASP A 111 -0.56 -11.18 17.84
CA ASP A 111 -1.61 -11.93 18.55
C ASP A 111 -1.19 -13.39 18.84
N LYS A 112 -0.28 -13.95 18.03
CA LYS A 112 0.35 -15.28 18.25
C LYS A 112 1.64 -15.24 19.09
N GLY A 113 1.98 -14.10 19.69
CA GLY A 113 3.12 -13.93 20.59
C GLY A 113 4.46 -13.62 19.90
N TYR A 114 4.47 -13.34 18.61
CA TYR A 114 5.69 -12.89 17.93
C TYR A 114 6.01 -11.45 18.31
N THR A 115 7.30 -11.16 18.47
CA THR A 115 7.77 -9.79 18.60
C THR A 115 7.76 -9.09 17.22
N LEU A 116 7.73 -7.76 17.21
CA LEU A 116 7.81 -6.96 16.00
C LEU A 116 9.06 -7.31 15.17
N LYS A 117 10.20 -7.52 15.83
CA LYS A 117 11.45 -7.93 15.16
C LYS A 117 11.34 -9.29 14.48
N GLN A 118 10.66 -10.24 15.11
CA GLN A 118 10.42 -11.56 14.51
C GLN A 118 9.49 -11.47 13.31
N PHE A 119 8.42 -10.67 13.41
CA PHE A 119 7.55 -10.40 12.27
C PHE A 119 8.33 -9.79 11.10
N HIS A 120 9.12 -8.75 11.33
CA HIS A 120 9.92 -8.12 10.27
C HIS A 120 10.90 -9.11 9.64
N LYS A 121 11.61 -9.89 10.47
CA LYS A 121 12.51 -10.93 9.97
C LYS A 121 11.77 -11.94 9.09
N LEU A 122 10.59 -12.37 9.51
CA LEU A 122 9.76 -13.32 8.75
C LEU A 122 9.41 -12.77 7.37
N VAL A 123 8.71 -11.63 7.30
CA VAL A 123 8.23 -11.10 6.03
C VAL A 123 9.36 -10.69 5.10
N LEU A 124 10.44 -10.10 5.61
CA LEU A 124 11.60 -9.71 4.81
C LEU A 124 12.40 -10.92 4.32
N SER A 125 12.42 -12.04 5.05
CA SER A 125 13.10 -13.27 4.62
C SER A 125 12.40 -13.96 3.45
N LEU A 126 11.10 -13.74 3.27
CA LEU A 126 10.36 -14.24 2.10
C LEU A 126 10.74 -13.48 0.81
N GLY A 127 11.20 -12.25 0.94
CA GLY A 127 11.57 -11.39 -0.20
C GLY A 127 10.35 -10.87 -0.96
N PRO A 128 10.59 -10.14 -2.07
CA PRO A 128 9.52 -9.62 -2.90
C PRO A 128 8.77 -10.78 -3.57
N CYS A 129 7.53 -10.98 -3.15
CA CYS A 129 6.62 -12.02 -3.65
C CYS A 129 5.24 -11.41 -3.91
N TYR A 130 4.32 -12.18 -4.48
CA TYR A 130 2.93 -11.78 -4.55
C TYR A 130 2.35 -11.66 -3.14
N LEU A 131 1.42 -10.72 -2.95
CA LEU A 131 0.80 -10.50 -1.64
C LEU A 131 0.00 -11.73 -1.16
N GLU A 132 -0.58 -12.47 -2.08
CA GLU A 132 -1.26 -13.75 -1.78
C GLU A 132 -0.29 -14.80 -1.24
N ASP A 133 0.90 -14.91 -1.85
CA ASP A 133 1.94 -15.81 -1.38
C ASP A 133 2.47 -15.38 0.00
N LEU A 134 2.64 -14.07 0.21
CA LEU A 134 3.03 -13.51 1.49
C LEU A 134 2.04 -13.90 2.59
N VAL A 135 0.74 -13.70 2.34
CA VAL A 135 -0.34 -14.08 3.27
C VAL A 135 -0.32 -15.58 3.52
N SER A 136 -0.31 -16.40 2.47
CA SER A 136 -0.33 -17.86 2.57
C SER A 136 0.86 -18.41 3.36
N ASN A 137 2.07 -17.89 3.11
CA ASN A 137 3.26 -18.30 3.84
C ASN A 137 3.19 -17.96 5.34
N VAL A 138 2.69 -16.77 5.68
CA VAL A 138 2.53 -16.38 7.09
C VAL A 138 1.43 -17.21 7.76
N HIS A 139 0.29 -17.43 7.09
CA HIS A 139 -0.79 -18.27 7.62
C HIS A 139 -0.32 -19.71 7.90
N ASN A 140 0.37 -20.32 6.93
CA ASN A 140 0.93 -21.67 7.10
C ASN A 140 1.89 -21.74 8.29
N LEU A 141 2.75 -20.73 8.46
CA LEU A 141 3.69 -20.69 9.58
C LEU A 141 3.00 -20.52 10.95
N LEU A 142 1.88 -19.79 10.98
CA LEU A 142 1.08 -19.56 12.18
C LEU A 142 0.01 -20.64 12.43
N GLU A 143 -0.06 -21.68 11.57
CA GLU A 143 -1.08 -22.72 11.60
C GLU A 143 -2.51 -22.16 11.59
N ILE A 144 -2.74 -21.15 10.75
CA ILE A 144 -4.07 -20.55 10.55
C ILE A 144 -4.66 -21.15 9.27
N SER A 145 -5.80 -21.85 9.44
CA SER A 145 -6.60 -22.41 8.33
C SER A 145 -7.49 -21.36 7.69
#